data_05f15d7a68ba7f3f4c04004a4553111e
#
_entry.id   05f15d7a68ba7f3f4c04004a4553111e
#
_cell.length_a   1.000
_cell.length_b   1.000
_cell.length_c   1.000
_cell.angle_alpha   90.00
_cell.angle_beta   90.00
_cell.angle_gamma   90.00
#
_symmetry.space_group_name_H-M   'P 1'
#
loop_
_entity.id
_entity.type
_entity.pdbx_description
1 polymer ?
#
loop_
_entity_poly.entity_id
_entity_poly.type
_entity_poly.pdbx_seq_one_letter_code
_entity_poly.pdbx_strand_id
1 'polypeptide(L)'
;MAIKTYKPTTPSRRHMTVSAFEGIDKKAKPERKLTEVLKKNAGRNSYGRITVRHHGGGNKQKYRIIDFKRDKTDMFATVLRLEYDPNRSAYIALVEYEDGERRYVIAPVGLTAGDKIISSASADIKPGNCLPIANIPVGTVNHNIEMHPGKGAQLVRSAGAAAQLMAKENGDAQIRMPSGEVRIVRTNCTACIGQVGNLDHENVQIGKAGRKRHMGWRPTVRGSVMNPCDHPHGGGEGKAPVGRPGPVTPWGKPAMGYKTRSKKNPTNKFIVKRRNEK
;
A
#
# COMPACT_ATOMS: atom_id res chain seq x y z
N MET A 1 18.33 -2.50 1.90
CA MET A 1 18.25 -1.16 2.54
C MET A 1 18.54 -1.33 4.02
N ALA A 2 19.33 -0.44 4.61
CA ALA A 2 19.68 -0.57 6.01
C ALA A 2 18.59 0.05 6.91
N ILE A 3 18.25 -0.63 7.99
CA ILE A 3 17.44 -0.12 9.07
C ILE A 3 18.36 0.52 10.12
N LYS A 4 18.08 1.77 10.45
CA LYS A 4 18.82 2.48 11.51
C LYS A 4 18.20 2.11 12.86
N THR A 5 19.01 1.58 13.75
CA THR A 5 18.69 1.33 15.16
C THR A 5 19.20 2.48 16.04
N TYR A 6 18.74 2.54 17.28
CA TYR A 6 19.14 3.57 18.25
C TYR A 6 19.78 2.93 19.49
N LYS A 7 20.68 3.65 20.15
CA LYS A 7 21.20 3.26 21.46
C LYS A 7 20.06 3.15 22.47
N PRO A 8 20.05 2.14 23.36
CA PRO A 8 18.95 1.86 24.29
C PRO A 8 18.95 2.81 25.51
N THR A 9 18.89 4.11 25.27
CA THR A 9 18.93 5.15 26.32
C THR A 9 17.59 5.29 27.06
N THR A 10 16.48 4.84 26.50
CA THR A 10 15.14 4.84 27.10
C THR A 10 14.38 3.58 26.68
N PRO A 11 13.33 3.16 27.40
CA PRO A 11 12.50 2.00 26.99
C PRO A 11 11.99 2.11 25.56
N SER A 12 11.56 3.29 25.14
CA SER A 12 11.08 3.52 23.76
C SER A 12 12.20 3.39 22.72
N ARG A 13 13.40 3.93 22.99
CA ARG A 13 14.51 3.89 22.04
C ARG A 13 15.13 2.51 21.89
N ARG A 14 15.01 1.65 22.90
CA ARG A 14 15.49 0.26 22.86
C ARG A 14 14.94 -0.50 21.65
N HIS A 15 13.68 -0.30 21.32
CA HIS A 15 12.96 -1.03 20.27
C HIS A 15 12.71 -0.18 19.02
N MET A 16 12.99 1.12 19.06
CA MET A 16 12.68 2.01 17.95
C MET A 16 13.68 1.84 16.80
N THR A 17 13.16 1.68 15.60
CA THR A 17 13.94 1.68 14.37
C THR A 17 13.34 2.64 13.35
N VAL A 18 14.14 3.04 12.37
CA VAL A 18 13.71 3.87 11.24
C VAL A 18 14.43 3.42 9.98
N SER A 19 13.84 3.70 8.82
CA SER A 19 14.53 3.52 7.54
C SER A 19 15.77 4.40 7.49
N ALA A 20 16.87 3.90 6.94
CA ALA A 20 18.08 4.69 6.68
C ALA A 20 17.93 5.63 5.50
N PHE A 21 16.88 5.42 4.65
CA PHE A 21 16.63 6.18 3.43
C PHE A 21 17.82 6.17 2.46
N GLU A 22 18.45 4.99 2.28
CA GLU A 22 19.52 4.82 1.30
C GLU A 22 18.98 4.99 -0.13
N GLY A 23 19.77 5.65 -0.97
CA GLY A 23 19.39 5.95 -2.36
C GLY A 23 18.31 7.00 -2.54
N ILE A 24 17.81 7.62 -1.45
CA ILE A 24 16.75 8.63 -1.50
C ILE A 24 17.32 10.00 -1.21
N ASP A 25 16.94 10.98 -2.00
CA ASP A 25 17.26 12.38 -1.72
C ASP A 25 16.39 12.91 -0.57
N LYS A 26 16.98 12.95 0.64
CA LYS A 26 16.32 13.44 1.86
C LYS A 26 16.09 14.95 1.86
N LYS A 27 16.82 15.70 1.04
CA LYS A 27 16.74 17.16 0.96
C LYS A 27 15.82 17.62 -0.18
N ALA A 28 15.43 16.71 -1.07
CA ALA A 28 14.56 17.01 -2.19
C ALA A 28 13.24 17.61 -1.72
N LYS A 29 12.91 18.78 -2.25
CA LYS A 29 11.57 19.32 -2.13
C LYS A 29 10.68 18.67 -3.19
N PRO A 30 9.43 18.28 -2.85
CA PRO A 30 8.53 17.69 -3.83
C PRO A 30 8.22 18.69 -4.94
N GLU A 31 8.04 18.18 -6.15
CA GLU A 31 7.65 18.98 -7.30
C GLU A 31 6.32 19.69 -7.03
N ARG A 32 6.33 21.02 -7.06
CA ARG A 32 5.21 21.83 -6.59
C ARG A 32 3.94 21.63 -7.42
N LYS A 33 4.09 21.46 -8.73
CA LYS A 33 2.98 21.24 -9.68
C LYS A 33 2.32 19.87 -9.47
N LEU A 34 3.04 18.89 -8.91
CA LEU A 34 2.57 17.53 -8.66
C LEU A 34 2.14 17.31 -7.20
N THR A 35 1.88 18.40 -6.45
CA THR A 35 1.44 18.28 -5.04
C THR A 35 0.13 18.99 -4.79
N GLU A 36 -0.75 18.32 -4.07
CA GLU A 36 -2.05 18.82 -3.64
C GLU A 36 -2.20 18.84 -2.12
N VAL A 37 -3.15 19.65 -1.65
CA VAL A 37 -3.49 19.70 -0.23
C VAL A 37 -4.34 18.48 0.13
N LEU A 38 -3.87 17.66 1.08
CA LEU A 38 -4.63 16.54 1.60
C LEU A 38 -5.57 17.00 2.71
N LYS A 39 -6.88 17.04 2.43
CA LYS A 39 -7.92 17.28 3.43
C LYS A 39 -8.03 16.08 4.36
N LYS A 40 -8.01 16.31 5.69
CA LYS A 40 -8.11 15.26 6.69
C LYS A 40 -9.53 15.20 7.26
N ASN A 41 -10.24 14.13 6.98
CA ASN A 41 -11.60 13.91 7.47
C ASN A 41 -11.63 13.24 8.86
N ALA A 42 -10.49 12.81 9.40
CA ALA A 42 -10.37 12.19 10.73
C ALA A 42 -11.39 11.04 10.96
N GLY A 43 -11.62 10.21 9.94
CA GLY A 43 -12.55 9.08 9.99
C GLY A 43 -14.03 9.45 9.93
N ARG A 44 -14.36 10.69 9.58
CA ARG A 44 -15.74 11.17 9.43
C ARG A 44 -16.24 11.01 8.01
N ASN A 45 -17.54 10.69 7.87
CA ASN A 45 -18.25 10.64 6.59
C ASN A 45 -18.72 12.04 6.15
N SER A 46 -19.49 12.11 5.05
CA SER A 46 -20.06 13.35 4.51
C SER A 46 -21.01 14.08 5.48
N TYR A 47 -21.65 13.34 6.40
CA TYR A 47 -22.53 13.90 7.45
C TYR A 47 -21.77 14.30 8.72
N GLY A 48 -20.43 14.23 8.74
CA GLY A 48 -19.60 14.55 9.90
C GLY A 48 -19.58 13.50 11.01
N ARG A 49 -20.26 12.35 10.83
CA ARG A 49 -20.27 11.24 11.79
C ARG A 49 -19.02 10.38 11.67
N ILE A 50 -18.46 9.95 12.79
CA ILE A 50 -17.30 9.06 12.82
C ILE A 50 -17.74 7.65 12.40
N THR A 51 -17.32 7.24 11.20
CA THR A 51 -17.55 5.90 10.66
C THR A 51 -16.30 5.00 10.79
N VAL A 52 -15.12 5.60 10.86
CA VAL A 52 -13.85 4.90 11.12
C VAL A 52 -13.21 5.50 12.35
N ARG A 53 -13.20 4.76 13.47
CA ARG A 53 -12.66 5.22 14.74
C ARG A 53 -11.14 5.31 14.74
N HIS A 54 -10.59 6.02 15.70
CA HIS A 54 -9.17 6.12 16.01
C HIS A 54 -8.31 6.79 14.91
N HIS A 55 -8.91 7.61 14.06
CA HIS A 55 -8.21 8.47 13.12
C HIS A 55 -8.28 9.93 13.54
N GLY A 56 -7.23 10.68 13.20
CA GLY A 56 -7.19 12.14 13.40
C GLY A 56 -5.85 12.64 13.94
N GLY A 57 -5.65 13.95 13.83
CA GLY A 57 -4.37 14.59 14.11
C GLY A 57 -3.29 14.19 13.09
N GLY A 58 -2.06 14.05 13.61
CA GLY A 58 -0.89 13.71 12.78
C GLY A 58 -0.28 14.93 12.08
N ASN A 59 0.89 14.71 11.48
CA ASN A 59 1.62 15.75 10.76
C ASN A 59 0.85 16.23 9.54
N LYS A 60 0.99 17.52 9.19
CA LYS A 60 0.50 18.08 7.93
C LYS A 60 1.24 17.42 6.78
N GLN A 61 0.51 16.94 5.79
CA GLN A 61 1.05 16.25 4.63
C GLN A 61 0.46 16.83 3.35
N LYS A 62 1.28 16.88 2.29
CA LYS A 62 0.82 17.14 0.93
C LYS A 62 0.71 15.81 0.19
N TYR A 63 -0.33 15.66 -0.60
CA TYR A 63 -0.50 14.51 -1.48
C TYR A 63 0.39 14.70 -2.72
N ARG A 64 1.11 13.64 -3.14
CA ARG A 64 1.83 13.59 -4.42
C ARG A 64 0.94 12.90 -5.43
N ILE A 65 0.72 13.56 -6.56
CA ILE A 65 -0.02 13.00 -7.68
C ILE A 65 0.88 11.97 -8.36
N ILE A 66 0.47 10.70 -8.28
CA ILE A 66 1.21 9.59 -8.89
C ILE A 66 0.54 9.19 -10.19
N ASP A 67 1.35 9.00 -11.21
CA ASP A 67 0.89 8.46 -12.49
C ASP A 67 0.66 6.95 -12.36
N PHE A 68 -0.59 6.59 -12.08
CA PHE A 68 -1.04 5.20 -12.06
C PHE A 68 -1.55 4.71 -13.41
N LYS A 69 -1.78 5.62 -14.37
CA LYS A 69 -2.30 5.27 -15.69
C LYS A 69 -1.20 4.92 -16.68
N ARG A 70 -0.05 5.61 -16.56
CA ARG A 70 1.06 5.44 -17.49
C ARG A 70 0.62 5.63 -18.95
N ASP A 71 -0.18 6.67 -19.18
CA ASP A 71 -0.85 6.96 -20.45
C ASP A 71 0.08 7.51 -21.55
N LYS A 72 1.30 7.95 -21.21
CA LYS A 72 2.34 8.29 -22.19
C LYS A 72 2.99 7.01 -22.69
N THR A 73 2.45 6.50 -23.79
CA THR A 73 2.97 5.30 -24.45
C THR A 73 4.11 5.63 -25.41
N ASP A 74 5.03 4.69 -25.59
CA ASP A 74 6.15 4.72 -26.55
C ASP A 74 7.10 5.92 -26.38
N MET A 75 7.13 6.52 -25.18
CA MET A 75 8.00 7.62 -24.83
C MET A 75 8.86 7.25 -23.62
N PHE A 76 10.18 7.47 -23.73
CA PHE A 76 11.08 7.25 -22.61
C PHE A 76 10.95 8.35 -21.56
N ALA A 77 11.05 7.91 -20.31
CA ALA A 77 11.15 8.80 -19.16
C ALA A 77 12.42 8.50 -18.37
N THR A 78 13.21 9.53 -18.10
CA THR A 78 14.45 9.42 -17.31
C THR A 78 14.14 9.65 -15.84
N VAL A 79 14.62 8.80 -14.97
CA VAL A 79 14.50 8.92 -13.51
C VAL A 79 15.43 10.02 -13.02
N LEU A 80 14.88 11.13 -12.54
CA LEU A 80 15.68 12.24 -12.01
C LEU A 80 16.18 11.95 -10.59
N ARG A 81 15.31 11.43 -9.73
CA ARG A 81 15.62 11.11 -8.33
C ARG A 81 14.56 10.24 -7.68
N LEU A 82 14.91 9.62 -6.58
CA LEU A 82 13.97 8.90 -5.70
C LEU A 82 13.60 9.79 -4.51
N GLU A 83 12.31 9.82 -4.16
CA GLU A 83 11.77 10.65 -3.08
C GLU A 83 10.97 9.82 -2.06
N TYR A 84 10.94 10.33 -0.83
CA TYR A 84 10.05 9.85 0.21
C TYR A 84 8.64 10.46 0.06
N ASP A 85 7.60 9.63 0.10
CA ASP A 85 6.21 10.08 0.16
C ASP A 85 5.58 9.73 1.52
N PRO A 86 5.11 10.71 2.32
CA PRO A 86 4.47 10.45 3.61
C PRO A 86 3.08 9.81 3.52
N ASN A 87 2.48 9.73 2.31
CA ASN A 87 1.13 9.20 2.11
C ASN A 87 1.10 7.71 1.77
N ARG A 88 2.28 7.11 1.51
CA ARG A 88 2.41 5.70 1.16
C ARG A 88 3.66 5.07 1.76
N SER A 89 3.66 3.75 1.84
CA SER A 89 4.80 2.99 2.33
C SER A 89 5.92 2.87 1.29
N ALA A 90 5.57 2.85 0.00
CA ALA A 90 6.51 2.79 -1.11
C ALA A 90 7.22 4.12 -1.33
N TYR A 91 8.46 4.08 -1.81
CA TYR A 91 9.15 5.25 -2.34
C TYR A 91 8.62 5.58 -3.74
N ILE A 92 8.81 6.82 -4.15
CA ILE A 92 8.40 7.33 -5.46
C ILE A 92 9.61 7.83 -6.23
N ALA A 93 9.56 7.71 -7.55
CA ALA A 93 10.54 8.28 -8.46
C ALA A 93 9.94 9.48 -9.20
N LEU A 94 10.66 10.59 -9.22
CA LEU A 94 10.37 11.70 -10.12
C LEU A 94 11.00 11.38 -11.46
N VAL A 95 10.19 11.30 -12.49
CA VAL A 95 10.63 11.00 -13.86
C VAL A 95 10.32 12.18 -14.77
N GLU A 96 11.17 12.40 -15.76
CA GLU A 96 11.02 13.41 -16.79
C GLU A 96 10.97 12.71 -18.15
N TYR A 97 9.88 12.95 -18.87
CA TYR A 97 9.68 12.45 -20.22
C TYR A 97 10.47 13.29 -21.23
N GLU A 98 10.67 12.77 -22.45
CA GLU A 98 11.40 13.44 -23.53
C GLU A 98 10.77 14.79 -23.93
N ASP A 99 9.46 14.97 -23.68
CA ASP A 99 8.75 16.23 -23.89
C ASP A 99 8.91 17.26 -22.74
N GLY A 100 9.72 16.93 -21.71
CA GLY A 100 9.96 17.78 -20.53
C GLY A 100 8.87 17.71 -19.46
N GLU A 101 7.79 16.92 -19.65
CA GLU A 101 6.78 16.72 -18.63
C GLU A 101 7.33 15.84 -17.51
N ARG A 102 7.12 16.26 -16.25
CA ARG A 102 7.51 15.51 -15.06
C ARG A 102 6.32 14.81 -14.46
N ARG A 103 6.50 13.56 -14.02
CA ARG A 103 5.51 12.80 -13.28
C ARG A 103 6.15 12.01 -12.13
N TYR A 104 5.34 11.67 -11.13
CA TYR A 104 5.74 10.71 -10.11
C TYR A 104 5.27 9.31 -10.46
N VAL A 105 6.13 8.32 -10.28
CA VAL A 105 5.80 6.90 -10.39
C VAL A 105 6.22 6.16 -9.12
N ILE A 106 5.66 4.98 -8.86
CA ILE A 106 6.14 4.12 -7.77
C ILE A 106 7.51 3.57 -8.16
N ALA A 107 8.47 3.65 -7.24
CA ALA A 107 9.82 3.16 -7.45
C ALA A 107 9.89 1.64 -7.18
N PRO A 108 10.21 0.79 -8.18
CA PRO A 108 10.53 -0.61 -7.95
C PRO A 108 11.92 -0.78 -7.32
N VAL A 109 12.21 -2.00 -6.87
CA VAL A 109 13.54 -2.39 -6.41
C VAL A 109 14.53 -2.30 -7.57
N GLY A 110 15.70 -1.74 -7.30
CA GLY A 110 16.79 -1.63 -8.27
C GLY A 110 16.74 -0.39 -9.17
N LEU A 111 15.68 0.42 -9.11
CA LEU A 111 15.60 1.66 -9.87
C LEU A 111 16.48 2.73 -9.23
N THR A 112 17.30 3.39 -10.05
CA THR A 112 18.23 4.46 -9.64
C THR A 112 18.04 5.73 -10.45
N ALA A 113 18.61 6.84 -9.97
CA ALA A 113 18.62 8.08 -10.75
C ALA A 113 19.46 7.89 -12.01
N GLY A 114 18.98 8.38 -13.16
CA GLY A 114 19.56 8.22 -14.48
C GLY A 114 19.00 7.04 -15.29
N ASP A 115 18.29 6.09 -14.66
CA ASP A 115 17.65 5.00 -15.38
C ASP A 115 16.53 5.52 -16.30
N LYS A 116 16.33 4.82 -17.42
CA LYS A 116 15.24 5.09 -18.36
C LYS A 116 14.15 4.05 -18.20
N ILE A 117 12.91 4.50 -18.14
CA ILE A 117 11.72 3.67 -18.09
C ILE A 117 10.76 4.04 -19.21
N ILE A 118 10.00 3.07 -19.69
CA ILE A 118 9.03 3.26 -20.76
C ILE A 118 7.71 2.56 -20.45
N SER A 119 6.64 3.06 -21.03
CA SER A 119 5.33 2.39 -21.09
C SER A 119 5.04 2.05 -22.56
N SER A 120 5.16 0.78 -22.94
CA SER A 120 4.97 0.35 -24.33
C SER A 120 4.57 -1.12 -24.38
N ALA A 121 3.87 -1.50 -25.44
CA ALA A 121 3.56 -2.90 -25.72
C ALA A 121 4.82 -3.73 -26.07
N SER A 122 5.85 -3.10 -26.61
CA SER A 122 7.11 -3.72 -27.02
C SER A 122 8.28 -3.45 -26.07
N ALA A 123 8.01 -2.91 -24.86
CA ALA A 123 9.06 -2.58 -23.91
C ALA A 123 9.82 -3.83 -23.40
N ASP A 124 11.10 -3.68 -23.11
CA ASP A 124 11.92 -4.69 -22.47
C ASP A 124 11.36 -5.05 -21.07
N ILE A 125 11.59 -6.29 -20.64
CA ILE A 125 11.21 -6.79 -19.32
C ILE A 125 12.23 -6.30 -18.28
N LYS A 126 12.27 -4.98 -18.05
CA LYS A 126 13.13 -4.31 -17.07
C LYS A 126 12.30 -3.69 -15.94
N PRO A 127 12.82 -3.65 -14.68
CA PRO A 127 12.10 -3.03 -13.56
C PRO A 127 11.72 -1.57 -13.88
N GLY A 128 10.45 -1.24 -13.64
CA GLY A 128 9.90 0.11 -13.90
C GLY A 128 9.20 0.28 -15.24
N ASN A 129 9.45 -0.57 -16.22
CA ASN A 129 8.71 -0.57 -17.46
C ASN A 129 7.27 -1.05 -17.26
N CYS A 130 6.34 -0.49 -18.03
CA CYS A 130 4.93 -0.81 -17.96
C CYS A 130 4.46 -1.40 -19.30
N LEU A 131 3.83 -2.57 -19.26
CA LEU A 131 3.36 -3.28 -20.43
C LEU A 131 1.93 -3.78 -20.23
N PRO A 132 1.17 -4.02 -21.32
CA PRO A 132 -0.01 -4.88 -21.27
C PRO A 132 0.37 -6.28 -20.78
N ILE A 133 -0.46 -6.88 -19.92
CA ILE A 133 -0.19 -8.21 -19.33
C ILE A 133 -0.05 -9.28 -20.44
N ALA A 134 -0.72 -9.10 -21.57
CA ALA A 134 -0.56 -9.97 -22.76
C ALA A 134 0.91 -10.17 -23.16
N ASN A 135 1.73 -9.11 -23.07
CA ASN A 135 3.10 -9.08 -23.55
C ASN A 135 4.14 -9.41 -22.47
N ILE A 136 3.69 -9.59 -21.21
CA ILE A 136 4.57 -9.96 -20.10
C ILE A 136 4.74 -11.48 -20.07
N PRO A 137 5.96 -12.03 -20.02
CA PRO A 137 6.18 -13.48 -19.90
C PRO A 137 5.58 -14.06 -18.62
N VAL A 138 5.10 -15.30 -18.70
CA VAL A 138 4.65 -16.06 -17.52
C VAL A 138 5.83 -16.26 -16.56
N GLY A 139 5.55 -16.22 -15.25
CA GLY A 139 6.57 -16.29 -14.20
C GLY A 139 7.13 -14.93 -13.79
N THR A 140 6.93 -13.87 -14.57
CA THR A 140 7.45 -12.53 -14.27
C THR A 140 6.80 -11.94 -13.02
N VAL A 141 7.64 -11.26 -12.23
CA VAL A 141 7.20 -10.50 -11.05
C VAL A 141 6.73 -9.11 -11.47
N ASN A 142 5.54 -8.73 -11.04
CA ASN A 142 4.88 -7.49 -11.44
C ASN A 142 4.35 -6.71 -10.24
N HIS A 143 4.20 -5.41 -10.40
CA HIS A 143 3.53 -4.50 -9.48
C HIS A 143 2.66 -3.50 -10.24
N ASN A 144 1.95 -2.60 -9.54
CA ASN A 144 1.09 -1.59 -10.19
C ASN A 144 0.16 -2.20 -11.24
N ILE A 145 -0.63 -3.19 -10.84
CA ILE A 145 -1.48 -3.95 -11.76
C ILE A 145 -2.85 -3.27 -11.87
N GLU A 146 -3.33 -3.07 -13.08
CA GLU A 146 -4.69 -2.63 -13.33
C GLU A 146 -5.70 -3.76 -13.10
N MET A 147 -6.92 -3.39 -12.70
CA MET A 147 -8.07 -4.30 -12.63
C MET A 147 -9.01 -4.16 -13.82
N HIS A 148 -9.03 -2.98 -14.41
CA HIS A 148 -9.85 -2.64 -15.58
C HIS A 148 -9.00 -1.80 -16.52
N PRO A 149 -8.99 -2.08 -17.83
CA PRO A 149 -8.17 -1.38 -18.79
C PRO A 149 -8.39 0.14 -18.75
N GLY A 150 -7.31 0.91 -18.76
CA GLY A 150 -7.32 2.38 -18.77
C GLY A 150 -7.74 3.06 -17.45
N LYS A 151 -8.09 2.29 -16.41
CA LYS A 151 -8.44 2.85 -15.10
C LYS A 151 -7.23 3.25 -14.27
N GLY A 152 -6.06 2.72 -14.61
CA GLY A 152 -4.82 2.88 -13.86
C GLY A 152 -4.62 1.80 -12.80
N ALA A 153 -3.39 1.68 -12.33
CA ALA A 153 -2.97 0.65 -11.38
C ALA A 153 -3.73 0.73 -10.05
N GLN A 154 -4.24 -0.40 -9.59
CA GLN A 154 -5.00 -0.52 -8.33
C GLN A 154 -4.43 -1.56 -7.37
N LEU A 155 -3.78 -2.60 -7.88
CA LEU A 155 -3.24 -3.72 -7.09
C LEU A 155 -1.72 -3.61 -6.95
N VAL A 156 -1.17 -4.20 -5.87
CA VAL A 156 0.28 -4.37 -5.65
C VAL A 156 1.05 -3.04 -5.70
N ARG A 157 0.71 -2.10 -4.81
CA ARG A 157 1.30 -0.75 -4.76
C ARG A 157 2.04 -0.43 -3.47
N SER A 158 1.92 -1.29 -2.46
CA SER A 158 2.56 -1.08 -1.15
C SER A 158 4.04 -1.47 -1.20
N ALA A 159 4.84 -0.93 -0.28
CA ALA A 159 6.25 -1.28 -0.11
C ALA A 159 6.47 -2.80 -0.06
N GLY A 160 7.46 -3.29 -0.77
CA GLY A 160 7.80 -4.71 -0.82
C GLY A 160 6.78 -5.62 -1.50
N ALA A 161 5.65 -5.07 -1.96
CA ALA A 161 4.63 -5.90 -2.61
C ALA A 161 5.08 -6.36 -4.01
N ALA A 162 4.80 -7.61 -4.31
CA ALA A 162 5.05 -8.24 -5.61
C ALA A 162 3.91 -9.22 -5.92
N ALA A 163 3.51 -9.30 -7.18
CA ALA A 163 2.62 -10.33 -7.69
C ALA A 163 3.31 -11.08 -8.83
N GLN A 164 2.93 -12.33 -9.04
CA GLN A 164 3.52 -13.17 -10.08
C GLN A 164 2.45 -13.53 -11.11
N LEU A 165 2.79 -13.37 -12.38
CA LEU A 165 1.96 -13.84 -13.49
C LEU A 165 2.11 -15.35 -13.62
N MET A 166 1.02 -16.09 -13.42
CA MET A 166 1.03 -17.57 -13.38
C MET A 166 0.67 -18.19 -14.73
N ALA A 167 -0.35 -17.66 -15.39
CA ALA A 167 -0.83 -18.18 -16.68
C ALA A 167 -1.55 -17.08 -17.46
N LYS A 168 -1.69 -17.28 -18.77
CA LYS A 168 -2.48 -16.45 -19.69
C LYS A 168 -3.28 -17.38 -20.59
N GLU A 169 -4.60 -17.25 -20.59
CA GLU A 169 -5.51 -18.08 -21.38
C GLU A 169 -6.74 -17.28 -21.77
N ASN A 170 -7.23 -17.43 -22.98
CA ASN A 170 -8.51 -16.89 -23.47
C ASN A 170 -8.74 -15.39 -23.20
N GLY A 171 -7.68 -14.57 -23.26
CA GLY A 171 -7.77 -13.13 -22.99
C GLY A 171 -7.76 -12.75 -21.50
N ASP A 172 -7.63 -13.73 -20.60
CA ASP A 172 -7.50 -13.55 -19.16
C ASP A 172 -6.10 -13.98 -18.69
N ALA A 173 -5.65 -13.36 -17.60
CA ALA A 173 -4.39 -13.66 -16.95
C ALA A 173 -4.63 -14.05 -15.48
N GLN A 174 -3.99 -15.11 -15.03
CA GLN A 174 -4.01 -15.55 -13.63
C GLN A 174 -2.80 -14.94 -12.90
N ILE A 175 -3.07 -14.16 -11.86
CA ILE A 175 -2.05 -13.45 -11.10
C ILE A 175 -2.09 -13.92 -9.64
N ARG A 176 -0.96 -14.38 -9.14
CA ARG A 176 -0.76 -14.69 -7.71
C ARG A 176 -0.42 -13.41 -6.96
N MET A 177 -1.34 -12.99 -6.09
CA MET A 177 -1.23 -11.80 -5.27
C MET A 177 -0.28 -12.00 -4.08
N PRO A 178 0.23 -10.92 -3.44
CA PRO A 178 1.07 -11.03 -2.22
C PRO A 178 0.40 -11.80 -1.07
N SER A 179 -0.94 -11.82 -1.03
CA SER A 179 -1.71 -12.59 -0.03
C SER A 179 -1.75 -14.08 -0.29
N GLY A 180 -1.26 -14.57 -1.44
CA GLY A 180 -1.40 -15.94 -1.93
C GLY A 180 -2.70 -16.22 -2.70
N GLU A 181 -3.63 -15.25 -2.77
CA GLU A 181 -4.83 -15.35 -3.62
C GLU A 181 -4.43 -15.36 -5.10
N VAL A 182 -4.99 -16.28 -5.88
CA VAL A 182 -4.86 -16.27 -7.34
C VAL A 182 -6.11 -15.63 -7.92
N ARG A 183 -5.90 -14.57 -8.71
CA ARG A 183 -6.96 -13.74 -9.25
C ARG A 183 -6.84 -13.60 -10.76
N ILE A 184 -8.00 -13.58 -11.43
CA ILE A 184 -8.13 -13.31 -12.86
C ILE A 184 -8.15 -11.80 -13.11
N VAL A 185 -7.35 -11.38 -14.08
CA VAL A 185 -7.33 -10.01 -14.64
C VAL A 185 -7.25 -10.14 -16.15
N ARG A 186 -7.91 -9.23 -16.88
CA ARG A 186 -7.86 -9.24 -18.35
C ARG A 186 -6.45 -8.95 -18.87
N THR A 187 -6.05 -9.61 -19.94
CA THR A 187 -4.69 -9.48 -20.52
C THR A 187 -4.41 -8.10 -21.13
N ASN A 188 -5.43 -7.33 -21.48
CA ASN A 188 -5.30 -5.95 -21.95
C ASN A 188 -5.13 -4.91 -20.81
N CYS A 189 -5.20 -5.33 -19.54
CA CYS A 189 -4.78 -4.49 -18.41
C CYS A 189 -3.26 -4.33 -18.41
N THR A 190 -2.79 -3.20 -17.90
CA THR A 190 -1.35 -2.93 -17.78
C THR A 190 -0.79 -3.34 -16.42
N ALA A 191 0.49 -3.68 -16.40
CA ALA A 191 1.25 -3.92 -15.17
C ALA A 191 2.68 -3.43 -15.33
N CYS A 192 3.31 -3.00 -14.22
CA CYS A 192 4.72 -2.63 -14.20
C CYS A 192 5.58 -3.82 -13.78
N ILE A 193 6.74 -3.97 -14.41
CA ILE A 193 7.69 -5.04 -14.14
C ILE A 193 8.46 -4.78 -12.84
N GLY A 194 8.68 -5.83 -12.06
CA GLY A 194 9.48 -5.82 -10.84
C GLY A 194 8.66 -5.76 -9.56
N GLN A 195 9.35 -5.72 -8.44
CA GLN A 195 8.82 -5.63 -7.08
C GLN A 195 8.85 -4.17 -6.61
N VAL A 196 7.86 -3.73 -5.82
CA VAL A 196 7.87 -2.40 -5.20
C VAL A 196 9.05 -2.25 -4.24
N GLY A 197 9.74 -1.13 -4.27
CA GLY A 197 10.86 -0.81 -3.39
C GLY A 197 10.49 -0.68 -1.92
N ASN A 198 11.49 -0.33 -1.07
CA ASN A 198 11.36 -0.19 0.39
C ASN A 198 10.98 -1.50 1.10
N LEU A 199 11.71 -2.58 0.79
CA LEU A 199 11.45 -3.94 1.32
C LEU A 199 11.43 -3.99 2.86
N ASP A 200 12.29 -3.22 3.52
CA ASP A 200 12.42 -3.21 4.99
C ASP A 200 11.32 -2.41 5.71
N HIS A 201 10.32 -1.91 5.00
CA HIS A 201 9.25 -1.09 5.61
C HIS A 201 8.51 -1.83 6.73
N GLU A 202 8.26 -3.12 6.57
CA GLU A 202 7.56 -3.94 7.55
C GLU A 202 8.39 -4.20 8.83
N ASN A 203 9.72 -4.16 8.70
CA ASN A 203 10.65 -4.39 9.80
C ASN A 203 10.85 -3.16 10.69
N VAL A 204 10.30 -2.00 10.30
CA VAL A 204 10.44 -0.74 11.05
C VAL A 204 9.55 -0.76 12.28
N GLN A 205 10.16 -0.67 13.47
CA GLN A 205 9.46 -0.59 14.74
C GLN A 205 9.26 0.86 15.18
N ILE A 206 8.01 1.24 15.42
CA ILE A 206 7.63 2.61 15.79
C ILE A 206 8.21 3.00 17.13
N GLY A 207 8.23 2.09 18.11
CA GLY A 207 8.85 2.21 19.42
C GLY A 207 8.13 3.08 20.45
N LYS A 208 7.33 4.10 20.05
CA LYS A 208 6.61 4.98 20.97
C LYS A 208 5.25 5.44 20.46
N ALA A 209 4.32 5.64 21.38
CA ALA A 209 2.96 6.09 21.11
C ALA A 209 2.91 7.45 20.40
N GLY A 210 3.79 8.40 20.76
CA GLY A 210 3.84 9.72 20.13
C GLY A 210 4.13 9.66 18.63
N ARG A 211 5.00 8.74 18.18
CA ARG A 211 5.26 8.55 16.75
C ARG A 211 4.01 8.04 16.02
N LYS A 212 3.26 7.12 16.64
CA LYS A 212 1.98 6.65 16.10
C LYS A 212 0.95 7.79 16.03
N ARG A 213 0.93 8.68 17.03
CA ARG A 213 0.09 9.89 17.02
C ARG A 213 0.45 10.83 15.86
N HIS A 214 1.73 11.03 15.57
CA HIS A 214 2.18 11.85 14.43
C HIS A 214 1.78 11.24 13.07
N MET A 215 1.57 9.93 13.00
CA MET A 215 1.03 9.24 11.81
C MET A 215 -0.49 9.40 11.64
N GLY A 216 -1.18 10.05 12.59
CA GLY A 216 -2.63 10.28 12.53
C GLY A 216 -3.48 9.22 13.24
N TRP A 217 -2.86 8.32 14.00
CA TRP A 217 -3.57 7.32 14.79
C TRP A 217 -3.86 7.83 16.21
N ARG A 218 -5.10 7.77 16.63
CA ARG A 218 -5.50 8.05 18.01
C ARG A 218 -5.38 6.79 18.88
N PRO A 219 -5.24 6.93 20.20
CA PRO A 219 -5.23 5.79 21.13
C PRO A 219 -6.50 4.95 20.98
N THR A 220 -6.37 3.64 21.14
CA THR A 220 -7.47 2.68 21.11
C THR A 220 -7.72 2.17 22.51
N VAL A 221 -8.96 2.26 22.98
CA VAL A 221 -9.40 1.69 24.24
C VAL A 221 -10.01 0.32 23.98
N ARG A 222 -9.62 -0.68 24.77
CA ARG A 222 -10.18 -2.05 24.69
C ARG A 222 -11.60 -2.09 25.29
N GLY A 223 -12.46 -2.96 24.75
CA GLY A 223 -13.87 -3.04 25.18
C GLY A 223 -14.07 -3.40 26.65
N SER A 224 -13.15 -4.19 27.25
CA SER A 224 -13.24 -4.63 28.66
C SER A 224 -13.07 -3.51 29.70
N VAL A 225 -12.62 -2.31 29.30
CA VAL A 225 -12.52 -1.14 30.19
C VAL A 225 -13.57 -0.08 29.90
N MET A 226 -14.57 -0.43 29.10
CA MET A 226 -15.75 0.41 28.82
C MET A 226 -16.93 0.00 29.72
N ASN A 227 -17.96 0.80 29.70
CA ASN A 227 -19.22 0.46 30.36
C ASN A 227 -20.00 -0.62 29.59
N PRO A 228 -20.90 -1.38 30.21
CA PRO A 228 -21.71 -2.40 29.54
C PRO A 228 -22.54 -1.85 28.38
N CYS A 229 -22.97 -0.57 28.46
CA CYS A 229 -23.72 0.11 27.40
C CYS A 229 -22.84 0.42 26.14
N ASP A 230 -21.53 0.57 26.32
CA ASP A 230 -20.61 0.98 25.24
C ASP A 230 -20.01 -0.21 24.49
N HIS A 231 -19.85 -1.35 25.17
CA HIS A 231 -19.24 -2.54 24.57
C HIS A 231 -19.75 -3.83 25.23
N PRO A 232 -19.98 -4.92 24.47
CA PRO A 232 -20.39 -6.22 24.99
C PRO A 232 -19.41 -6.86 26.00
N HIS A 233 -18.16 -6.38 26.06
CA HIS A 233 -17.15 -6.81 27.05
C HIS A 233 -17.04 -5.86 28.23
N GLY A 234 -17.85 -4.81 28.27
CA GLY A 234 -17.81 -3.78 29.31
C GLY A 234 -18.39 -4.26 30.63
N GLY A 235 -18.03 -3.54 31.71
CA GLY A 235 -18.49 -3.82 33.07
C GLY A 235 -17.58 -4.74 33.84
N GLY A 236 -17.97 -5.01 35.08
CA GLY A 236 -17.22 -5.81 36.04
C GLY A 236 -16.26 -5.03 36.90
N GLU A 237 -15.71 -5.68 37.92
CA GLU A 237 -14.79 -5.11 38.92
C GLU A 237 -13.34 -5.38 38.53
N GLY A 238 -12.45 -4.41 38.67
CA GLY A 238 -11.00 -4.53 38.43
C GLY A 238 -10.64 -4.97 37.03
N LYS A 239 -9.88 -6.06 36.89
CA LYS A 239 -9.49 -6.66 35.62
C LYS A 239 -10.48 -7.74 35.16
N ALA A 240 -11.72 -7.35 34.88
CA ALA A 240 -12.75 -8.27 34.45
C ALA A 240 -12.37 -9.00 33.14
N PRO A 241 -12.68 -10.31 33.02
CA PRO A 241 -12.48 -11.08 31.80
C PRO A 241 -13.46 -10.66 30.69
N VAL A 242 -13.30 -11.20 29.48
CA VAL A 242 -14.20 -10.97 28.35
C VAL A 242 -15.64 -11.43 28.64
N GLY A 243 -15.81 -12.46 29.49
CA GLY A 243 -17.11 -12.96 29.93
C GLY A 243 -17.96 -13.62 28.84
N ARG A 244 -17.35 -14.03 27.71
CA ARG A 244 -18.00 -14.66 26.56
C ARG A 244 -17.12 -15.77 25.99
N PRO A 245 -17.68 -16.76 25.26
CA PRO A 245 -16.89 -17.85 24.67
C PRO A 245 -15.78 -17.37 23.72
N GLY A 246 -15.89 -16.16 23.17
CA GLY A 246 -14.88 -15.53 22.34
C GLY A 246 -15.03 -14.02 22.28
N PRO A 247 -13.98 -13.28 21.84
CA PRO A 247 -14.04 -11.83 21.71
C PRO A 247 -15.03 -11.42 20.63
N VAL A 248 -15.79 -10.36 20.88
CA VAL A 248 -16.76 -9.80 19.96
C VAL A 248 -16.45 -8.32 19.66
N THR A 249 -16.99 -7.84 18.54
CA THR A 249 -16.94 -6.43 18.16
C THR A 249 -17.93 -5.60 19.03
N PRO A 250 -17.86 -4.26 19.01
CA PRO A 250 -18.86 -3.41 19.70
C PRO A 250 -20.32 -3.70 19.31
N TRP A 251 -20.54 -4.29 18.12
CA TRP A 251 -21.86 -4.69 17.61
C TRP A 251 -22.21 -6.14 17.88
N GLY A 252 -21.45 -6.84 18.71
CA GLY A 252 -21.72 -8.22 19.12
C GLY A 252 -21.31 -9.31 18.13
N LYS A 253 -20.73 -8.98 16.98
CA LYS A 253 -20.24 -9.97 16.02
C LYS A 253 -18.90 -10.56 16.48
N PRO A 254 -18.61 -11.86 16.23
CA PRO A 254 -17.29 -12.44 16.52
C PRO A 254 -16.16 -11.61 15.91
N ALA A 255 -15.14 -11.27 16.72
CA ALA A 255 -14.03 -10.42 16.29
C ALA A 255 -12.93 -11.22 15.57
N MET A 256 -12.81 -12.52 15.82
CA MET A 256 -11.77 -13.38 15.26
C MET A 256 -12.39 -14.51 14.43
N GLY A 257 -11.74 -14.83 13.32
CA GLY A 257 -12.11 -15.98 12.47
C GLY A 257 -13.39 -15.83 11.66
N TYR A 258 -14.17 -14.78 11.86
CA TYR A 258 -15.43 -14.59 11.16
C TYR A 258 -15.20 -14.15 9.70
N LYS A 259 -15.74 -14.93 8.74
CA LYS A 259 -15.66 -14.64 7.31
C LYS A 259 -16.67 -13.55 6.94
N THR A 260 -16.22 -12.30 6.78
CA THR A 260 -17.09 -11.14 6.51
C THR A 260 -17.42 -10.93 5.04
N ARG A 261 -16.66 -11.53 4.11
CA ARG A 261 -16.95 -11.43 2.67
C ARG A 261 -18.25 -12.16 2.33
N SER A 262 -19.18 -11.46 1.69
CA SER A 262 -20.44 -12.07 1.22
C SER A 262 -20.18 -13.21 0.22
N LYS A 263 -20.88 -14.33 0.40
CA LYS A 263 -20.87 -15.45 -0.55
C LYS A 263 -21.41 -15.05 -1.94
N LYS A 264 -22.36 -14.10 -1.99
CA LYS A 264 -22.98 -13.58 -3.21
C LYS A 264 -22.20 -12.41 -3.85
N ASN A 265 -20.96 -12.12 -3.39
CA ASN A 265 -20.18 -11.02 -3.97
C ASN A 265 -19.88 -11.29 -5.46
N PRO A 266 -20.28 -10.42 -6.39
CA PRO A 266 -20.12 -10.65 -7.85
C PRO A 266 -18.66 -10.78 -8.27
N THR A 267 -17.71 -10.23 -7.49
CA THR A 267 -16.27 -10.35 -7.78
C THR A 267 -15.68 -11.71 -7.39
N ASN A 268 -16.48 -12.65 -6.83
CA ASN A 268 -16.01 -14.00 -6.55
C ASN A 268 -15.61 -14.76 -7.82
N LYS A 269 -16.25 -14.46 -8.97
CA LYS A 269 -15.91 -15.05 -10.27
C LYS A 269 -14.47 -14.80 -10.74
N PHE A 270 -13.82 -13.73 -10.21
CA PHE A 270 -12.43 -13.40 -10.53
C PHE A 270 -11.41 -14.03 -9.58
N ILE A 271 -11.82 -14.83 -8.62
CA ILE A 271 -10.94 -15.50 -7.67
C ILE A 271 -10.87 -16.98 -8.04
N VAL A 272 -9.70 -17.42 -8.51
CA VAL A 272 -9.43 -18.83 -8.85
C VAL A 272 -9.12 -19.62 -7.59
N LYS A 273 -8.21 -19.10 -6.76
CA LYS A 273 -7.81 -19.73 -5.49
C LYS A 273 -7.75 -18.68 -4.39
N ARG A 274 -8.38 -18.97 -3.25
CA ARG A 274 -8.33 -18.08 -2.07
C ARG A 274 -7.02 -18.29 -1.30
N ARG A 275 -6.60 -17.28 -0.53
CA ARG A 275 -5.33 -17.30 0.23
C ARG A 275 -5.16 -18.48 1.18
N ASN A 276 -6.25 -19.01 1.75
CA ASN A 276 -6.25 -20.11 2.74
C ASN A 276 -6.78 -21.42 2.16
N GLU A 277 -6.92 -21.52 0.86
CA GLU A 277 -7.35 -22.73 0.17
C GLU A 277 -6.13 -23.60 -0.11
N LYS A 278 -6.16 -24.85 0.41
CA LYS A 278 -5.11 -25.85 0.20
C LYS A 278 -5.18 -26.45 -1.20
#